data_a96f2bc5dfb971702bb89554ba04c923
#
_entry.id   a96f2bc5dfb971702bb89554ba04c923
#
_cell.length_a   1.000
_cell.length_b   1.000
_cell.length_c   1.000
_cell.angle_alpha   90.00
_cell.angle_beta   90.00
_cell.angle_gamma   90.00
#
_symmetry.space_group_name_H-M   'P 1'
#
loop_
_entity.id
_entity.type
_entity.pdbx_description
1 polymer ?
#
loop_
_entity_poly.entity_id
_entity_poly.type
_entity_poly.pdbx_seq_one_letter_code
_entity_poly.pdbx_strand_id
1 'polypeptide(L)'
;NVTLVAHRGMRSVAPENTTASFAEAGKHGYWGAECDIYRTKDGVWIISHDSHTYRMMDKSAFIEKKTYEELMDMNVDNGVNIDKYEDLKICSLEEYLDICKKYNMTPVIELKGKNNTEYYSEIVELANQFEVNPVYISFHIENLQTMRQLTQCKMYYLVQKISEDDIQDAKSIENCGIDFNGNKDKNFKSDIIKKCQDAGLELGAWTINEEDALQKLEQYGITLITTDCIEYAK
;
A
#
# COMPACT_ATOMS: atom_id res chain seq x y z
N ASN A 1 21.37 1.02 -1.57
CA ASN A 1 20.44 -0.10 -1.34
C ASN A 1 19.02 0.42 -1.13
N VAL A 2 18.17 0.23 -2.13
CA VAL A 2 16.75 0.59 -2.04
C VAL A 2 15.89 -0.62 -1.74
N THR A 3 14.77 -0.39 -1.08
CA THR A 3 13.73 -1.37 -0.81
C THR A 3 12.55 -1.04 -1.71
N LEU A 4 12.26 -1.89 -2.71
CA LEU A 4 11.22 -1.63 -3.70
C LEU A 4 9.90 -2.27 -3.30
N VAL A 5 8.85 -1.45 -3.31
CA VAL A 5 7.47 -1.85 -3.06
C VAL A 5 6.67 -1.65 -4.34
N ALA A 6 5.99 -2.70 -4.80
CA ALA A 6 5.16 -2.66 -6.00
C ALA A 6 3.82 -1.98 -5.68
N HIS A 7 3.59 -0.80 -6.27
CA HIS A 7 2.40 0.03 -6.06
C HIS A 7 1.16 -0.64 -6.66
N ARG A 8 0.22 -1.06 -5.79
CA ARG A 8 -0.97 -1.83 -6.18
C ARG A 8 -0.63 -3.13 -6.91
N GLY A 9 0.47 -3.78 -6.47
CA GLY A 9 1.10 -4.86 -7.19
C GLY A 9 1.95 -4.34 -8.34
N MET A 10 2.39 -5.22 -9.24
CA MET A 10 3.16 -4.80 -10.42
C MET A 10 2.21 -4.34 -11.52
N ARG A 11 1.63 -3.16 -11.33
CA ARG A 11 0.58 -2.60 -12.20
C ARG A 11 1.06 -2.21 -13.60
N SER A 12 2.37 -2.19 -13.81
CA SER A 12 2.95 -1.97 -15.15
C SER A 12 2.78 -3.17 -16.09
N VAL A 13 2.47 -4.37 -15.56
CA VAL A 13 2.33 -5.60 -16.34
C VAL A 13 0.99 -6.32 -16.14
N ALA A 14 0.22 -5.96 -15.14
CA ALA A 14 -1.08 -6.59 -14.83
C ALA A 14 -2.03 -5.57 -14.20
N PRO A 15 -3.36 -5.80 -14.21
CA PRO A 15 -4.30 -4.87 -13.60
C PRO A 15 -4.03 -4.63 -12.12
N GLU A 16 -4.07 -3.36 -11.70
CA GLU A 16 -3.78 -2.94 -10.34
C GLU A 16 -4.64 -3.65 -9.29
N ASN A 17 -4.08 -3.90 -8.10
CA ASN A 17 -4.80 -4.43 -6.94
C ASN A 17 -5.53 -5.75 -7.22
N THR A 18 -4.98 -6.58 -8.09
CA THR A 18 -5.51 -7.89 -8.43
C THR A 18 -4.53 -9.00 -8.04
N THR A 19 -5.02 -10.22 -7.93
CA THR A 19 -4.15 -11.38 -7.69
C THR A 19 -3.06 -11.48 -8.76
N ALA A 20 -3.37 -11.10 -10.00
CA ALA A 20 -2.41 -11.10 -11.11
C ALA A 20 -1.24 -10.13 -10.85
N SER A 21 -1.52 -8.88 -10.47
CA SER A 21 -0.47 -7.89 -10.22
C SER A 21 0.38 -8.23 -9.00
N PHE A 22 -0.22 -8.80 -7.97
CA PHE A 22 0.52 -9.23 -6.78
C PHE A 22 1.42 -10.42 -7.07
N ALA A 23 0.94 -11.40 -7.83
CA ALA A 23 1.75 -12.56 -8.25
C ALA A 23 2.92 -12.11 -9.14
N GLU A 24 2.68 -11.18 -10.08
CA GLU A 24 3.76 -10.64 -10.91
C GLU A 24 4.81 -9.91 -10.08
N ALA A 25 4.40 -9.13 -9.06
CA ALA A 25 5.34 -8.50 -8.14
C ALA A 25 6.24 -9.55 -7.45
N GLY A 26 5.66 -10.64 -7.01
CA GLY A 26 6.41 -11.75 -6.41
C GLY A 26 7.38 -12.40 -7.37
N LYS A 27 6.95 -12.69 -8.60
CA LYS A 27 7.78 -13.29 -9.63
C LYS A 27 8.95 -12.40 -10.04
N HIS A 28 8.79 -11.08 -9.96
CA HIS A 28 9.81 -10.10 -10.29
C HIS A 28 10.71 -9.74 -9.09
N GLY A 29 10.52 -10.36 -7.95
CA GLY A 29 11.41 -10.23 -6.80
C GLY A 29 11.26 -8.95 -6.00
N TYR A 30 10.11 -8.28 -6.04
CA TYR A 30 9.85 -7.12 -5.19
C TYR A 30 9.94 -7.50 -3.71
N TRP A 31 10.49 -6.60 -2.90
CA TRP A 31 10.55 -6.78 -1.45
C TRP A 31 9.15 -6.82 -0.84
N GLY A 32 8.25 -6.01 -1.36
CA GLY A 32 6.89 -5.94 -0.88
C GLY A 32 5.92 -5.51 -1.98
N ALA A 33 4.64 -5.65 -1.71
CA ALA A 33 3.58 -5.19 -2.58
C ALA A 33 2.61 -4.35 -1.76
N GLU A 34 2.31 -3.16 -2.26
CA GLU A 34 1.34 -2.25 -1.64
C GLU A 34 -0.06 -2.57 -2.14
N CYS A 35 -1.02 -2.53 -1.24
CA CYS A 35 -2.44 -2.64 -1.57
C CYS A 35 -3.27 -1.64 -0.77
N ASP A 36 -4.50 -1.43 -1.22
CA ASP A 36 -5.49 -0.56 -0.58
C ASP A 36 -6.68 -1.41 -0.16
N ILE A 37 -7.17 -1.25 1.06
CA ILE A 37 -8.25 -2.09 1.56
C ILE A 37 -9.50 -1.31 1.94
N TYR A 38 -10.66 -1.94 1.66
CA TYR A 38 -11.99 -1.53 2.11
C TYR A 38 -12.72 -2.75 2.68
N ARG A 39 -13.69 -2.50 3.54
CA ARG A 39 -14.50 -3.56 4.15
C ARG A 39 -15.88 -3.60 3.51
N THR A 40 -16.33 -4.78 3.09
CA THR A 40 -17.67 -4.97 2.51
C THR A 40 -18.76 -4.84 3.57
N LYS A 41 -20.01 -4.76 3.12
CA LYS A 41 -21.19 -4.69 3.98
C LYS A 41 -21.26 -5.86 4.96
N ASP A 42 -20.85 -7.05 4.52
CA ASP A 42 -20.88 -8.29 5.32
C ASP A 42 -19.54 -8.59 6.01
N GLY A 43 -18.61 -7.65 6.03
CA GLY A 43 -17.41 -7.74 6.86
C GLY A 43 -16.22 -8.44 6.23
N VAL A 44 -16.13 -8.49 4.91
CA VAL A 44 -14.97 -9.04 4.20
C VAL A 44 -14.05 -7.90 3.79
N TRP A 45 -12.77 -7.98 4.13
CA TRP A 45 -11.77 -7.02 3.67
C TRP A 45 -11.35 -7.36 2.25
N ILE A 46 -11.49 -6.39 1.34
CA ILE A 46 -11.16 -6.53 -0.08
C ILE A 46 -10.20 -5.43 -0.52
N ILE A 47 -9.61 -5.61 -1.69
CA ILE A 47 -8.57 -4.72 -2.19
C ILE A 47 -9.11 -3.89 -3.34
N SER A 48 -9.05 -2.57 -3.17
CA SER A 48 -9.43 -1.58 -4.16
C SER A 48 -8.84 -0.23 -3.78
N HIS A 49 -8.32 0.50 -4.75
CA HIS A 49 -7.88 1.89 -4.50
C HIS A 49 -9.07 2.81 -4.25
N ASP A 50 -10.12 2.66 -5.06
CA ASP A 50 -11.31 3.51 -5.00
C ASP A 50 -12.38 2.90 -4.07
N SER A 51 -13.20 3.73 -3.47
CA SER A 51 -14.32 3.30 -2.63
C SER A 51 -15.46 2.66 -3.42
N HIS A 52 -15.43 2.77 -4.75
CA HIS A 52 -16.41 2.19 -5.66
C HIS A 52 -15.73 1.50 -6.84
N THR A 53 -16.48 0.66 -7.54
CA THR A 53 -15.96 -0.24 -8.56
C THR A 53 -15.90 0.36 -9.96
N TYR A 54 -16.40 1.56 -10.16
CA TYR A 54 -16.61 2.17 -11.48
C TYR A 54 -15.41 2.07 -12.43
N ARG A 55 -14.21 2.41 -11.95
CA ARG A 55 -13.03 2.51 -12.81
C ARG A 55 -12.47 1.15 -13.22
N MET A 56 -12.56 0.14 -12.35
CA MET A 56 -11.86 -1.13 -12.54
C MET A 56 -12.76 -2.31 -12.87
N MET A 57 -14.07 -2.20 -12.64
CA MET A 57 -15.00 -3.31 -12.76
C MET A 57 -16.06 -3.04 -13.82
N ASP A 58 -16.68 -4.11 -14.33
CA ASP A 58 -17.73 -4.05 -15.36
C ASP A 58 -19.10 -3.57 -14.82
N LYS A 59 -19.24 -3.42 -13.52
CA LYS A 59 -20.45 -2.88 -12.87
C LYS A 59 -20.03 -1.86 -11.83
N SER A 60 -20.89 -0.88 -11.58
CA SER A 60 -20.66 0.22 -10.63
C SER A 60 -21.39 0.00 -9.32
N ALA A 61 -20.65 0.04 -8.22
CA ALA A 61 -21.19 -0.06 -6.87
C ALA A 61 -20.23 0.57 -5.86
N PHE A 62 -20.76 1.06 -4.74
CA PHE A 62 -19.94 1.38 -3.57
C PHE A 62 -19.61 0.10 -2.82
N ILE A 63 -18.34 -0.15 -2.61
CA ILE A 63 -17.83 -1.40 -2.01
C ILE A 63 -18.45 -1.66 -0.64
N GLU A 64 -18.48 -0.65 0.22
CA GLU A 64 -19.00 -0.78 1.59
C GLU A 64 -20.52 -1.03 1.66
N LYS A 65 -21.23 -0.85 0.54
CA LYS A 65 -22.68 -1.09 0.43
C LYS A 65 -23.03 -2.45 -0.18
N LYS A 66 -22.04 -3.24 -0.56
CA LYS A 66 -22.21 -4.55 -1.19
C LYS A 66 -21.63 -5.66 -0.34
N THR A 67 -22.23 -6.85 -0.47
CA THR A 67 -21.64 -8.05 0.10
C THR A 67 -20.46 -8.51 -0.76
N TYR A 68 -19.62 -9.36 -0.19
CA TYR A 68 -18.51 -9.98 -0.94
C TYR A 68 -19.02 -10.76 -2.15
N GLU A 69 -20.10 -11.53 -1.97
CA GLU A 69 -20.71 -12.31 -3.05
C GLU A 69 -21.19 -11.41 -4.21
N GLU A 70 -21.85 -10.28 -3.88
CA GLU A 70 -22.27 -9.32 -4.89
C GLU A 70 -21.08 -8.72 -5.67
N LEU A 71 -19.98 -8.45 -5.00
CA LEU A 71 -18.75 -7.98 -5.65
C LEU A 71 -18.12 -9.06 -6.53
N MET A 72 -18.18 -10.33 -6.12
CA MET A 72 -17.65 -11.45 -6.90
C MET A 72 -18.42 -11.73 -8.19
N ASP A 73 -19.66 -11.24 -8.30
CA ASP A 73 -20.44 -11.30 -9.56
C ASP A 73 -19.93 -10.30 -10.62
N MET A 74 -19.06 -9.39 -10.24
CA MET A 74 -18.45 -8.42 -11.15
C MET A 74 -17.10 -8.94 -11.66
N ASN A 75 -16.70 -8.49 -12.85
CA ASN A 75 -15.40 -8.80 -13.41
C ASN A 75 -14.53 -7.54 -13.50
N VAL A 76 -13.24 -7.70 -13.29
CA VAL A 76 -12.26 -6.65 -13.60
C VAL A 76 -12.22 -6.51 -15.13
N ASP A 77 -12.46 -5.30 -15.63
CA ASP A 77 -12.51 -5.02 -17.07
C ASP A 77 -11.55 -3.92 -17.51
N ASN A 78 -10.66 -3.47 -16.63
CA ASN A 78 -9.72 -2.40 -16.89
C ASN A 78 -8.35 -2.74 -16.27
N GLY A 79 -7.32 -2.08 -16.77
CA GLY A 79 -5.96 -2.24 -16.29
C GLY A 79 -5.02 -2.78 -17.37
N VAL A 80 -3.71 -2.68 -17.09
CA VAL A 80 -2.68 -3.11 -18.04
C VAL A 80 -2.80 -4.61 -18.31
N ASN A 81 -2.77 -4.98 -19.59
CA ASN A 81 -2.86 -6.37 -20.04
C ASN A 81 -4.12 -7.12 -19.60
N ILE A 82 -5.21 -6.39 -19.34
CA ILE A 82 -6.47 -7.03 -18.93
C ILE A 82 -6.91 -8.16 -19.90
N ASP A 83 -6.61 -8.03 -21.18
CA ASP A 83 -6.95 -9.03 -22.20
C ASP A 83 -6.30 -10.40 -21.95
N LYS A 84 -5.24 -10.45 -21.15
CA LYS A 84 -4.53 -11.69 -20.81
C LYS A 84 -5.18 -12.45 -19.66
N TYR A 85 -6.18 -11.86 -19.01
CA TYR A 85 -6.79 -12.41 -17.81
C TYR A 85 -8.30 -12.56 -18.01
N GLU A 86 -8.77 -13.79 -18.14
CA GLU A 86 -10.20 -14.08 -18.17
C GLU A 86 -10.74 -14.23 -16.74
N ASP A 87 -11.95 -13.75 -16.51
CA ASP A 87 -12.67 -13.90 -15.23
C ASP A 87 -11.90 -13.41 -14.00
N LEU A 88 -11.12 -12.33 -14.16
CA LEU A 88 -10.41 -11.73 -13.04
C LEU A 88 -11.41 -11.02 -12.11
N LYS A 89 -11.36 -11.37 -10.84
CA LYS A 89 -12.29 -10.88 -9.81
C LYS A 89 -11.59 -9.92 -8.85
N ILE A 90 -12.39 -9.22 -8.04
CA ILE A 90 -11.86 -8.42 -6.95
C ILE A 90 -11.05 -9.32 -6.01
N CYS A 91 -9.91 -8.80 -5.55
CA CYS A 91 -9.01 -9.54 -4.67
C CYS A 91 -9.44 -9.36 -3.21
N SER A 92 -9.50 -10.44 -2.45
CA SER A 92 -9.67 -10.35 -1.00
C SER A 92 -8.33 -10.10 -0.29
N LEU A 93 -8.39 -9.59 0.93
CA LEU A 93 -7.19 -9.43 1.76
C LEU A 93 -6.51 -10.78 2.00
N GLU A 94 -7.29 -11.84 2.21
CA GLU A 94 -6.76 -13.20 2.40
C GLU A 94 -5.95 -13.68 1.18
N GLU A 95 -6.49 -13.50 -0.02
CA GLU A 95 -5.79 -13.88 -1.26
C GLU A 95 -4.48 -13.11 -1.41
N TYR A 96 -4.49 -11.81 -1.12
CA TYR A 96 -3.30 -10.97 -1.15
C TYR A 96 -2.23 -11.43 -0.14
N LEU A 97 -2.64 -11.69 1.10
CA LEU A 97 -1.71 -12.15 2.15
C LEU A 97 -1.09 -13.51 1.79
N ASP A 98 -1.89 -14.40 1.21
CA ASP A 98 -1.41 -15.70 0.74
C ASP A 98 -0.34 -15.55 -0.34
N ILE A 99 -0.55 -14.65 -1.30
CA ILE A 99 0.43 -14.37 -2.36
C ILE A 99 1.70 -13.77 -1.76
N CYS A 100 1.58 -12.82 -0.83
CA CYS A 100 2.73 -12.25 -0.15
C CYS A 100 3.54 -13.33 0.58
N LYS A 101 2.86 -14.22 1.29
CA LYS A 101 3.51 -15.35 1.98
C LYS A 101 4.23 -16.25 1.00
N LYS A 102 3.57 -16.62 -0.09
CA LYS A 102 4.12 -17.52 -1.13
C LYS A 102 5.42 -16.99 -1.71
N TYR A 103 5.50 -15.70 -1.99
CA TYR A 103 6.66 -15.07 -2.62
C TYR A 103 7.61 -14.39 -1.62
N ASN A 104 7.37 -14.55 -0.34
CA ASN A 104 8.16 -13.92 0.72
C ASN A 104 8.24 -12.39 0.54
N MET A 105 7.13 -11.77 0.18
CA MET A 105 6.97 -10.32 0.11
C MET A 105 6.39 -9.78 1.40
N THR A 106 6.81 -8.58 1.77
CA THR A 106 6.18 -7.84 2.87
C THR A 106 4.89 -7.20 2.39
N PRO A 107 3.74 -7.47 3.02
CA PRO A 107 2.51 -6.74 2.73
C PRO A 107 2.66 -5.28 3.18
N VAL A 108 2.33 -4.33 2.30
CA VAL A 108 2.26 -2.90 2.63
C VAL A 108 0.81 -2.49 2.42
N ILE A 109 0.09 -2.28 3.50
CA ILE A 109 -1.38 -2.17 3.49
C ILE A 109 -1.79 -0.74 3.80
N GLU A 110 -2.44 -0.07 2.84
CA GLU A 110 -3.03 1.25 3.07
C GLU A 110 -4.42 1.12 3.70
N LEU A 111 -4.56 1.75 4.85
CA LEU A 111 -5.82 1.85 5.58
C LEU A 111 -6.59 3.05 5.03
N LYS A 112 -7.56 2.77 4.13
CA LYS A 112 -8.32 3.78 3.39
C LYS A 112 -9.48 4.32 4.21
N GLY A 113 -9.73 5.64 4.06
CA GLY A 113 -10.85 6.29 4.71
C GLY A 113 -10.71 6.34 6.24
N LYS A 114 -11.79 6.73 6.92
CA LYS A 114 -11.84 6.82 8.39
C LYS A 114 -12.89 5.87 8.99
N ASN A 115 -13.51 5.07 8.14
CA ASN A 115 -14.55 4.13 8.54
C ASN A 115 -13.94 2.76 8.88
N ASN A 116 -14.68 1.98 9.67
CA ASN A 116 -14.31 0.59 9.98
C ASN A 116 -13.07 0.42 10.86
N THR A 117 -12.62 1.47 11.53
CA THR A 117 -11.46 1.40 12.45
C THR A 117 -11.71 0.44 13.61
N GLU A 118 -12.96 0.28 14.02
CA GLU A 118 -13.38 -0.68 15.07
C GLU A 118 -13.17 -2.13 14.67
N TYR A 119 -12.96 -2.41 13.38
CA TYR A 119 -12.75 -3.77 12.85
C TYR A 119 -11.28 -4.07 12.51
N TYR A 120 -10.36 -3.21 12.85
CA TYR A 120 -8.93 -3.39 12.50
C TYR A 120 -8.32 -4.65 13.14
N SER A 121 -8.87 -5.16 14.23
CA SER A 121 -8.43 -6.43 14.79
C SER A 121 -8.55 -7.60 13.80
N GLU A 122 -9.53 -7.54 12.92
CA GLU A 122 -9.72 -8.56 11.86
C GLU A 122 -8.51 -8.61 10.91
N ILE A 123 -7.95 -7.44 10.57
CA ILE A 123 -6.76 -7.33 9.69
C ILE A 123 -5.55 -7.97 10.38
N VAL A 124 -5.34 -7.65 11.64
CA VAL A 124 -4.22 -8.17 12.44
C VAL A 124 -4.33 -9.69 12.59
N GLU A 125 -5.53 -10.20 12.85
CA GLU A 125 -5.79 -11.64 12.96
C GLU A 125 -5.47 -12.37 11.65
N LEU A 126 -5.88 -11.83 10.50
CA LEU A 126 -5.58 -12.40 9.19
C LEU A 126 -4.07 -12.43 8.96
N ALA A 127 -3.36 -11.33 9.24
CA ALA A 127 -1.91 -11.29 9.11
C ALA A 127 -1.22 -12.37 9.96
N ASN A 128 -1.70 -12.58 11.18
CA ASN A 128 -1.19 -13.62 12.06
C ASN A 128 -1.46 -15.02 11.52
N GLN A 129 -2.65 -15.25 10.95
CA GLN A 129 -2.99 -16.53 10.33
C GLN A 129 -2.04 -16.89 9.17
N PHE A 130 -1.68 -15.91 8.36
CA PHE A 130 -0.75 -16.11 7.25
C PHE A 130 0.72 -16.01 7.65
N GLU A 131 0.99 -15.73 8.92
CA GLU A 131 2.35 -15.60 9.45
C GLU A 131 3.17 -14.55 8.68
N VAL A 132 2.57 -13.39 8.41
CA VAL A 132 3.22 -12.25 7.76
C VAL A 132 3.23 -11.05 8.69
N ASN A 133 4.19 -10.14 8.49
CA ASN A 133 4.32 -8.90 9.25
C ASN A 133 4.10 -7.70 8.31
N PRO A 134 2.86 -7.19 8.21
CA PRO A 134 2.58 -6.05 7.34
C PRO A 134 3.27 -4.77 7.80
N VAL A 135 3.50 -3.89 6.83
CA VAL A 135 3.71 -2.47 7.07
C VAL A 135 2.36 -1.79 6.81
N TYR A 136 1.88 -1.00 7.77
CA TYR A 136 0.63 -0.26 7.61
C TYR A 136 0.91 1.19 7.26
N ILE A 137 0.18 1.71 6.28
CA ILE A 137 0.30 3.10 5.82
C ILE A 137 -1.08 3.74 5.78
N SER A 138 -1.15 5.05 6.04
CA SER A 138 -2.41 5.80 5.94
C SER A 138 -2.15 7.30 5.84
N PHE A 139 -3.03 8.00 5.11
CA PHE A 139 -3.10 9.46 5.12
C PHE A 139 -3.75 10.02 6.39
N HIS A 140 -4.36 9.16 7.19
CA HIS A 140 -5.05 9.54 8.42
C HIS A 140 -4.27 9.04 9.63
N ILE A 141 -3.68 9.98 10.37
CA ILE A 141 -2.87 9.63 11.55
C ILE A 141 -3.70 8.85 12.58
N GLU A 142 -4.98 9.13 12.68
CA GLU A 142 -5.90 8.46 13.60
C GLU A 142 -6.02 6.95 13.29
N ASN A 143 -5.96 6.58 12.01
CA ASN A 143 -5.97 5.17 11.61
C ASN A 143 -4.73 4.44 12.13
N LEU A 144 -3.57 5.09 12.03
CA LEU A 144 -2.32 4.54 12.54
C LEU A 144 -2.30 4.47 14.08
N GLN A 145 -2.87 5.46 14.75
CA GLN A 145 -3.03 5.44 16.20
C GLN A 145 -3.89 4.27 16.65
N THR A 146 -5.00 4.02 15.96
CA THR A 146 -5.89 2.88 16.24
C THR A 146 -5.17 1.55 16.00
N MET A 147 -4.51 1.42 14.85
CA MET A 147 -3.79 0.20 14.50
C MET A 147 -2.63 -0.07 15.49
N ARG A 148 -1.96 0.98 15.98
CA ARG A 148 -0.88 0.84 16.97
C ARG A 148 -1.31 0.20 18.28
N GLN A 149 -2.58 0.34 18.64
CA GLN A 149 -3.13 -0.31 19.84
C GLN A 149 -3.19 -1.84 19.68
N LEU A 150 -3.14 -2.34 18.43
CA LEU A 150 -3.35 -3.74 18.10
C LEU A 150 -2.08 -4.48 17.68
N THR A 151 -1.04 -3.77 17.26
CA THR A 151 0.18 -4.38 16.71
C THR A 151 1.39 -3.47 16.87
N GLN A 152 2.58 -4.07 16.89
CA GLN A 152 3.86 -3.36 16.91
C GLN A 152 4.49 -3.25 15.52
N CYS A 153 3.79 -3.66 14.47
CA CYS A 153 4.28 -3.61 13.09
C CYS A 153 4.70 -2.19 12.69
N LYS A 154 5.65 -2.11 11.76
CA LYS A 154 6.11 -0.83 11.18
C LYS A 154 4.96 -0.11 10.51
N MET A 155 4.92 1.21 10.67
CA MET A 155 3.93 2.09 10.04
C MET A 155 4.62 3.27 9.39
N TYR A 156 3.94 3.84 8.38
CA TYR A 156 4.34 5.10 7.77
C TYR A 156 3.13 6.00 7.61
N TYR A 157 3.28 7.25 8.02
CA TYR A 157 2.29 8.28 7.79
C TYR A 157 2.44 8.80 6.36
N LEU A 158 1.39 8.65 5.53
CA LEU A 158 1.36 9.12 4.15
C LEU A 158 1.09 10.61 4.11
N VAL A 159 1.93 11.36 3.42
CA VAL A 159 1.78 12.81 3.25
C VAL A 159 2.09 13.20 1.81
N GLN A 160 1.51 14.30 1.34
CA GLN A 160 1.85 14.87 0.02
C GLN A 160 3.21 15.56 0.08
N LYS A 161 3.39 16.48 1.02
CA LYS A 161 4.65 17.14 1.33
C LYS A 161 4.87 17.06 2.83
N ILE A 162 6.12 16.91 3.24
CA ILE A 162 6.45 16.83 4.66
C ILE A 162 6.39 18.22 5.29
N SER A 163 5.58 18.37 6.33
CA SER A 163 5.53 19.57 7.18
C SER A 163 6.07 19.25 8.57
N GLU A 164 6.34 20.29 9.36
CA GLU A 164 6.76 20.11 10.75
C GLU A 164 5.66 19.44 11.60
N ASP A 165 4.38 19.73 11.31
CA ASP A 165 3.25 19.06 11.96
C ASP A 165 3.23 17.56 11.65
N ASP A 166 3.53 17.18 10.42
CA ASP A 166 3.63 15.77 10.03
C ASP A 166 4.73 15.05 10.80
N ILE A 167 5.88 15.72 11.00
CA ILE A 167 6.98 15.17 11.80
C ILE A 167 6.53 14.91 13.23
N GLN A 168 5.82 15.85 13.86
CA GLN A 168 5.31 15.68 15.21
C GLN A 168 4.27 14.57 15.29
N ASP A 169 3.37 14.49 14.32
CA ASP A 169 2.35 13.44 14.25
C ASP A 169 2.98 12.05 14.13
N ALA A 170 3.90 11.87 13.21
CA ALA A 170 4.59 10.58 13.04
C ALA A 170 5.43 10.21 14.27
N LYS A 171 6.11 11.20 14.86
CA LYS A 171 6.91 11.01 16.08
C LYS A 171 6.09 10.60 17.28
N SER A 172 4.81 10.98 17.33
CA SER A 172 3.90 10.62 18.42
C SER A 172 3.51 9.13 18.42
N ILE A 173 3.77 8.41 17.32
CA ILE A 173 3.49 6.99 17.20
C ILE A 173 4.81 6.22 17.20
N GLU A 174 4.94 5.26 18.09
CA GLU A 174 6.11 4.40 18.12
C GLU A 174 6.25 3.58 16.84
N ASN A 175 7.48 3.40 16.34
CA ASN A 175 7.79 2.64 15.13
C ASN A 175 7.01 3.13 13.90
N CYS A 176 6.89 4.46 13.75
CA CYS A 176 6.21 5.11 12.63
C CYS A 176 7.17 6.05 11.91
N GLY A 177 7.26 5.92 10.59
CA GLY A 177 7.98 6.83 9.71
C GLY A 177 7.05 7.71 8.90
N ILE A 178 7.59 8.37 7.89
CA ILE A 178 6.84 9.20 6.93
C ILE A 178 7.10 8.70 5.53
N ASP A 179 6.04 8.57 4.74
CA ASP A 179 6.08 8.17 3.33
C ASP A 179 5.46 9.29 2.50
N PHE A 180 6.27 10.04 1.75
CA PHE A 180 5.83 11.26 1.10
C PHE A 180 5.72 11.10 -0.43
N ASN A 181 4.95 12.01 -1.06
CA ASN A 181 4.77 12.03 -2.51
C ASN A 181 5.99 12.67 -3.19
N GLY A 182 6.90 11.83 -3.67
CA GLY A 182 8.13 12.26 -4.31
C GLY A 182 7.93 12.98 -5.65
N ASN A 183 6.74 12.88 -6.26
CA ASN A 183 6.42 13.61 -7.50
C ASN A 183 5.95 15.04 -7.24
N LYS A 184 5.22 15.27 -6.16
CA LYS A 184 4.77 16.60 -5.74
C LYS A 184 5.89 17.38 -5.05
N ASP A 185 6.76 16.68 -4.37
CA ASP A 185 7.86 17.28 -3.61
C ASP A 185 9.22 16.92 -4.25
N LYS A 186 9.31 17.10 -5.57
CA LYS A 186 10.54 16.82 -6.35
C LYS A 186 11.73 17.64 -5.89
N ASN A 187 11.48 18.84 -5.39
CA ASN A 187 12.49 19.77 -4.91
C ASN A 187 12.48 19.86 -3.38
N PHE A 188 12.22 18.73 -2.72
CA PHE A 188 12.21 18.71 -1.27
C PHE A 188 13.54 19.26 -0.73
N LYS A 189 13.43 20.03 0.35
CA LYS A 189 14.59 20.68 0.95
C LYS A 189 15.32 19.68 1.84
N SER A 190 16.64 19.65 1.73
CA SER A 190 17.48 18.83 2.60
C SER A 190 17.23 19.10 4.09
N ASP A 191 16.81 20.31 4.44
CA ASP A 191 16.52 20.70 5.83
C ASP A 191 15.37 19.87 6.44
N ILE A 192 14.27 19.67 5.70
CA ILE A 192 13.13 18.91 6.20
C ILE A 192 13.49 17.42 6.32
N ILE A 193 14.26 16.89 5.39
CA ILE A 193 14.75 15.51 5.44
C ILE A 193 15.64 15.32 6.67
N LYS A 194 16.56 16.28 6.92
CA LYS A 194 17.41 16.24 8.10
C LYS A 194 16.61 16.30 9.39
N LYS A 195 15.59 17.14 9.46
CA LYS A 195 14.69 17.22 10.63
C LYS A 195 14.00 15.87 10.91
N CYS A 196 13.54 15.18 9.85
CA CYS A 196 12.96 13.85 10.00
C CYS A 196 13.98 12.85 10.55
N GLN A 197 15.18 12.84 9.98
CA GLN A 197 16.26 11.93 10.40
C GLN A 197 16.72 12.23 11.83
N ASP A 198 16.87 13.50 12.18
CA ASP A 198 17.22 13.92 13.56
C ASP A 198 16.13 13.53 14.57
N ALA A 199 14.87 13.47 14.14
CA ALA A 199 13.76 12.98 14.94
C ALA A 199 13.67 11.45 15.02
N GLY A 200 14.57 10.72 14.34
CA GLY A 200 14.58 9.27 14.32
C GLY A 200 13.54 8.65 13.42
N LEU A 201 13.00 9.42 12.47
CA LEU A 201 11.98 8.94 11.54
C LEU A 201 12.61 8.33 10.29
N GLU A 202 12.21 7.13 9.94
CA GLU A 202 12.50 6.55 8.64
C GLU A 202 11.62 7.18 7.58
N LEU A 203 12.17 7.33 6.36
CA LEU A 203 11.45 7.95 5.26
C LEU A 203 11.28 6.99 4.09
N GLY A 204 10.12 7.05 3.48
CA GLY A 204 9.80 6.44 2.20
C GLY A 204 9.27 7.48 1.23
N ALA A 205 9.22 7.13 -0.04
CA ALA A 205 8.65 7.98 -1.08
C ALA A 205 7.80 7.15 -2.06
N TRP A 206 6.77 7.78 -2.57
CA TRP A 206 5.83 7.22 -3.55
C TRP A 206 5.44 8.31 -4.53
N THR A 207 4.96 8.05 -5.69
CA THR A 207 5.17 6.87 -6.52
C THR A 207 6.31 7.20 -7.47
N ILE A 208 7.40 6.50 -7.35
CA ILE A 208 8.66 6.84 -8.03
C ILE A 208 8.85 5.91 -9.22
N ASN A 209 8.84 6.48 -10.42
CA ASN A 209 8.88 5.71 -11.67
C ASN A 209 10.09 6.06 -12.56
N GLU A 210 10.95 6.96 -12.10
CA GLU A 210 12.13 7.39 -12.87
C GLU A 210 13.42 7.14 -12.08
N GLU A 211 14.43 6.62 -12.75
CA GLU A 211 15.72 6.29 -12.15
C GLU A 211 16.42 7.50 -11.53
N ASP A 212 16.32 8.67 -12.17
CA ASP A 212 16.94 9.89 -11.65
C ASP A 212 16.35 10.29 -10.29
N ALA A 213 15.03 10.19 -10.15
CA ALA A 213 14.34 10.45 -8.90
C ALA A 213 14.74 9.43 -7.83
N LEU A 214 14.83 8.16 -8.20
CA LEU A 214 15.28 7.08 -7.31
C LEU A 214 16.68 7.36 -6.76
N GLN A 215 17.62 7.70 -7.64
CA GLN A 215 19.00 7.97 -7.26
C GLN A 215 19.11 9.16 -6.30
N LYS A 216 18.35 10.22 -6.57
CA LYS A 216 18.30 11.40 -5.70
C LYS A 216 17.80 11.03 -4.30
N LEU A 217 16.72 10.27 -4.21
CA LEU A 217 16.17 9.82 -2.93
C LEU A 217 17.17 8.94 -2.18
N GLU A 218 17.83 8.04 -2.87
CA GLU A 218 18.86 7.16 -2.27
C GLU A 218 20.01 7.97 -1.69
N GLN A 219 20.45 9.05 -2.37
CA GLN A 219 21.50 9.93 -1.89
C GLN A 219 21.14 10.62 -0.57
N TYR A 220 19.86 10.87 -0.32
CA TYR A 220 19.37 11.43 0.94
C TYR A 220 19.07 10.36 1.99
N GLY A 221 19.37 9.10 1.72
CA GLY A 221 19.09 8.00 2.65
C GLY A 221 17.63 7.55 2.69
N ILE A 222 16.83 7.94 1.69
CA ILE A 222 15.43 7.54 1.56
C ILE A 222 15.39 6.27 0.74
N THR A 223 15.13 5.14 1.38
CA THR A 223 15.33 3.82 0.79
C THR A 223 14.05 3.02 0.57
N LEU A 224 12.95 3.34 1.23
CA LEU A 224 11.66 2.68 0.99
C LEU A 224 10.99 3.36 -0.20
N ILE A 225 10.95 2.69 -1.34
CA ILE A 225 10.50 3.28 -2.60
C ILE A 225 9.30 2.49 -3.15
N THR A 226 8.16 3.13 -3.21
CA THR A 226 6.96 2.59 -3.85
C THR A 226 6.95 3.01 -5.32
N THR A 227 6.84 2.05 -6.21
CA THR A 227 6.99 2.25 -7.66
C THR A 227 5.96 1.44 -8.45
N ASP A 228 5.59 1.97 -9.63
CA ASP A 228 4.74 1.23 -10.58
C ASP A 228 5.57 0.28 -11.47
N CYS A 229 6.87 0.54 -11.64
CA CYS A 229 7.60 -0.08 -12.75
C CYS A 229 9.10 -0.34 -12.49
N ILE A 230 9.74 0.33 -11.52
CA ILE A 230 11.17 0.14 -11.30
C ILE A 230 11.41 -1.23 -10.69
N GLU A 231 12.42 -1.95 -11.21
CA GLU A 231 12.82 -3.26 -10.73
C GLU A 231 14.25 -3.21 -10.20
N TYR A 232 14.60 -4.19 -9.38
CA TYR A 232 15.99 -4.37 -8.96
C TYR A 232 16.86 -4.70 -10.17
N ALA A 233 18.11 -4.22 -10.16
CA ALA A 233 19.09 -4.57 -11.17
C ALA A 233 19.34 -6.09 -11.15
N LYS A 234 19.41 -6.69 -12.34
CA LYS A 234 19.72 -8.12 -12.51
C LYS A 234 21.20 -8.40 -12.36
#